data_330a6fe95d8d295a7673e679f34a44fb
#
_entry.id   330a6fe95d8d295a7673e679f34a44fb
#
_cell.length_a   1.000
_cell.length_b   1.000
_cell.length_c   1.000
_cell.angle_alpha   90.00
_cell.angle_beta   90.00
_cell.angle_gamma   90.00
#
_symmetry.space_group_name_H-M   'P 1'
#
loop_
_entity.id
_entity.type
_entity.pdbx_description
1 polymer ?
#
loop_
_entity_poly.entity_id
_entity_poly.type
_entity_poly.pdbx_seq_one_letter_code
_entity_poly.pdbx_strand_id
1 'polypeptide(L)'
;MKLSGEMVPVKNRVRDLILEGVRAKGGTTVADNESLFKSGAIDSLTMFKFIDLLESTFPIRIADHEMITDNFESIDQIDRFVTAKLKENEEAA
;
A
#
# COMPACT_ATOMS: atom_id res chain seq x y z
N MET A 1 -21.29 -5.46 13.61
CA MET A 1 -21.34 -4.95 12.75
C MET A 1 -20.26 -4.59 12.15
N LYS A 2 -19.78 -4.75 11.48
CA LYS A 2 -18.83 -4.52 10.88
C LYS A 2 -18.71 -3.46 10.13
N LEU A 3 -19.32 -2.68 10.32
CA LEU A 3 -19.28 -1.51 9.56
C LEU A 3 -17.99 -0.73 9.68
N SER A 4 -17.34 -0.81 10.84
CA SER A 4 -16.10 -0.05 11.03
C SER A 4 -15.04 -0.43 10.00
N GLY A 5 -14.96 -1.71 9.61
CA GLY A 5 -14.00 -2.12 8.60
C GLY A 5 -14.27 -1.50 7.25
N GLU A 6 -15.54 -1.32 6.93
CA GLU A 6 -15.92 -0.75 5.65
C GLU A 6 -15.71 0.76 5.61
N MET A 7 -15.71 1.39 6.77
CA MET A 7 -15.57 2.83 6.85
C MET A 7 -14.13 3.29 6.97
N VAL A 8 -13.19 2.38 7.11
CA VAL A 8 -11.78 2.75 7.22
C VAL A 8 -11.25 3.18 5.85
N PRO A 9 -10.71 4.39 5.73
CA PRO A 9 -10.16 4.83 4.44
C PRO A 9 -9.03 3.95 3.97
N VAL A 10 -8.91 3.82 2.66
CA VAL A 10 -7.85 3.04 2.04
C VAL A 10 -6.49 3.49 2.54
N LYS A 11 -6.26 4.80 2.61
CA LYS A 11 -4.97 5.32 3.05
C LYS A 11 -4.60 4.83 4.45
N ASN A 12 -5.57 4.75 5.35
CA ASN A 12 -5.31 4.29 6.71
C ASN A 12 -4.89 2.83 6.73
N ARG A 13 -5.53 2.02 5.91
CA ARG A 13 -5.18 0.60 5.82
C ARG A 13 -3.78 0.41 5.21
N VAL A 14 -3.48 1.19 4.18
CA VAL A 14 -2.14 1.17 3.57
C VAL A 14 -1.10 1.59 4.61
N ARG A 15 -1.38 2.66 5.34
CA ARG A 15 -0.46 3.15 6.36
C ARG A 15 -0.18 2.08 7.41
N ASP A 16 -1.22 1.38 7.86
CA ASP A 16 -1.06 0.33 8.86
C ASP A 16 -0.16 -0.79 8.35
N LEU A 17 -0.33 -1.20 7.10
CA LEU A 17 0.51 -2.24 6.51
C LEU A 17 1.97 -1.80 6.46
N ILE A 18 2.21 -0.56 6.05
CA ILE A 18 3.56 -0.02 5.96
C ILE A 18 4.18 0.06 7.36
N LEU A 19 3.42 0.56 8.34
CA LEU A 19 3.96 0.72 9.69
C LEU A 19 4.29 -0.62 10.35
N GLU A 20 3.53 -1.66 10.04
CA GLU A 20 3.88 -2.99 10.53
C GLU A 20 5.25 -3.41 10.02
N GLY A 21 5.51 -3.20 8.74
CA GLY A 21 6.81 -3.53 8.17
C GLY A 21 7.93 -2.67 8.75
N VAL A 22 7.67 -1.39 8.97
CA VAL A 22 8.65 -0.48 9.55
C VAL A 22 9.00 -0.93 10.96
N ARG A 23 8.00 -1.27 11.76
CA ARG A 23 8.23 -1.73 13.13
C ARG A 23 9.01 -3.04 13.17
N ALA A 24 8.72 -3.93 12.23
CA ALA A 24 9.44 -5.20 12.16
C ALA A 24 10.92 -5.01 11.90
N LYS A 25 11.30 -3.89 11.27
CA LYS A 25 12.70 -3.59 11.01
C LYS A 25 13.32 -2.71 12.08
N GLY A 26 12.58 -2.42 13.15
CA GLY A 26 13.09 -1.59 14.23
C GLY A 26 12.86 -0.11 14.06
N GLY A 27 12.12 0.29 13.02
CA GLY A 27 11.78 1.69 12.83
C GLY A 27 10.58 2.10 13.66
N THR A 28 10.24 3.38 13.64
CA THR A 28 9.15 3.91 14.44
C THR A 28 7.96 4.35 13.59
N THR A 29 8.19 5.16 12.57
CA THR A 29 7.10 5.67 11.75
C THR A 29 7.65 6.27 10.46
N VAL A 30 6.75 6.52 9.50
CA VAL A 30 7.08 7.28 8.30
C VAL A 30 5.91 8.22 8.04
N ALA A 31 6.20 9.38 7.46
CA ALA A 31 5.17 10.32 7.07
C ALA A 31 4.51 9.85 5.77
N ASP A 32 3.26 10.27 5.54
CA ASP A 32 2.50 9.84 4.38
C ASP A 32 3.16 10.19 3.06
N ASN A 33 3.87 11.32 3.01
CA ASN A 33 4.52 11.78 1.78
C ASN A 33 6.02 11.45 1.74
N GLU A 34 6.52 10.72 2.73
CA GLU A 34 7.93 10.38 2.82
C GLU A 34 8.26 9.27 1.84
N SER A 35 9.44 9.35 1.20
CA SER A 35 9.88 8.31 0.29
C SER A 35 10.19 7.04 1.07
N LEU A 36 9.46 5.97 0.77
CA LEU A 36 9.63 4.71 1.46
C LEU A 36 10.96 4.04 1.09
N PHE A 37 11.41 4.27 -0.14
CA PHE A 37 12.69 3.71 -0.59
C PHE A 37 13.86 4.46 0.00
N LYS A 38 13.81 5.79 -0.01
CA LYS A 38 14.90 6.59 0.54
C LYS A 38 15.01 6.46 2.04
N SER A 39 13.87 6.30 2.72
CA SER A 39 13.88 6.15 4.16
C SER A 39 14.31 4.76 4.61
N GLY A 40 14.37 3.80 3.67
CA GLY A 40 14.71 2.42 4.00
C GLY A 40 13.55 1.59 4.48
N ALA A 41 12.33 2.15 4.50
CA ALA A 41 11.17 1.40 4.93
C ALA A 41 10.86 0.25 3.96
N ILE A 42 11.11 0.46 2.67
CA ILE A 42 10.91 -0.55 1.64
C ILE A 42 12.15 -0.60 0.75
N ASP A 43 12.56 -1.80 0.36
CA ASP A 43 13.60 -1.98 -0.66
C ASP A 43 13.02 -2.87 -1.76
N SER A 44 13.85 -3.23 -2.74
CA SER A 44 13.38 -3.98 -3.91
C SER A 44 12.74 -5.32 -3.53
N LEU A 45 13.30 -6.01 -2.55
CA LEU A 45 12.77 -7.30 -2.14
C LEU A 45 11.47 -7.15 -1.35
N THR A 46 11.45 -6.22 -0.40
CA THR A 46 10.26 -6.05 0.43
C THR A 46 9.12 -5.44 -0.35
N MET A 47 9.40 -4.73 -1.44
CA MET A 47 8.36 -4.22 -2.30
C MET A 47 7.46 -5.33 -2.82
N PHE A 48 8.05 -6.45 -3.26
CA PHE A 48 7.25 -7.56 -3.78
C PHE A 48 6.40 -8.21 -2.70
N LYS A 49 6.94 -8.32 -1.48
CA LYS A 49 6.16 -8.82 -0.37
C LYS A 49 5.00 -7.89 -0.07
N PHE A 50 5.23 -6.58 -0.15
CA PHE A 50 4.20 -5.61 0.11
C PHE A 50 3.11 -5.66 -0.96
N ILE A 51 3.50 -5.90 -2.22
CA ILE A 51 2.53 -6.07 -3.30
C ILE A 51 1.61 -7.24 -3.00
N ASP A 52 2.16 -8.36 -2.53
CA ASP A 52 1.35 -9.50 -2.14
C ASP A 52 0.38 -9.15 -1.03
N LEU A 53 0.83 -8.36 -0.05
CA LEU A 53 -0.04 -7.94 1.03
C LEU A 53 -1.18 -7.06 0.54
N LEU A 54 -0.90 -6.17 -0.42
CA LEU A 54 -1.94 -5.32 -0.99
C LEU A 54 -2.98 -6.17 -1.71
N GLU A 55 -2.55 -7.17 -2.47
CA GLU A 55 -3.48 -8.03 -3.18
C GLU A 55 -4.28 -8.90 -2.23
N SER A 56 -3.73 -9.23 -1.08
CA SER A 56 -4.45 -10.00 -0.06
C SER A 56 -5.43 -9.13 0.71
N THR A 57 -5.10 -7.86 0.89
CA THR A 57 -5.91 -6.96 1.70
C THR A 57 -7.05 -6.31 0.91
N PHE A 58 -6.80 -6.02 -0.36
CA PHE A 58 -7.78 -5.36 -1.22
C PHE A 58 -8.10 -6.26 -2.41
N PRO A 59 -9.32 -6.20 -2.94
CA PRO A 59 -9.68 -7.01 -4.12
C PRO A 59 -9.13 -6.37 -5.39
N ILE A 60 -7.81 -6.34 -5.53
CA ILE A 60 -7.13 -5.76 -6.68
C ILE A 60 -6.11 -6.75 -7.19
N ARG A 61 -5.69 -6.53 -8.45
CA ARG A 61 -4.65 -7.33 -9.07
C ARG A 61 -3.63 -6.37 -9.66
N ILE A 62 -2.38 -6.52 -9.28
CA ILE A 62 -1.31 -5.63 -9.70
C ILE A 62 -0.54 -6.31 -10.82
N ALA A 63 -0.54 -5.70 -12.01
CA ALA A 63 0.12 -6.25 -13.17
C ALA A 63 1.63 -6.03 -13.10
N ASP A 64 2.38 -6.84 -13.85
CA ASP A 64 3.83 -6.74 -13.84
C ASP A 64 4.32 -5.34 -14.19
N HIS A 65 3.71 -4.71 -15.20
CA HIS A 65 4.14 -3.37 -15.63
C HIS A 65 3.81 -2.28 -14.61
N GLU A 66 2.98 -2.60 -13.62
CA GLU A 66 2.64 -1.66 -12.54
C GLU A 66 3.57 -1.79 -11.35
N MET A 67 4.42 -2.81 -11.35
CA MET A 67 5.33 -3.06 -10.22
C MET A 67 6.59 -2.21 -10.37
N ILE A 68 6.40 -0.89 -10.37
CA ILE A 68 7.48 0.07 -10.51
C ILE A 68 7.53 0.93 -9.25
N THR A 69 8.72 1.43 -8.93
CA THR A 69 8.91 2.17 -7.68
C THR A 69 8.01 3.39 -7.58
N ASP A 70 7.70 4.03 -8.73
CA ASP A 70 6.86 5.22 -8.71
C ASP A 70 5.50 4.97 -8.08
N ASN A 71 4.94 3.78 -8.24
CA ASN A 71 3.63 3.46 -7.69
C ASN A 71 3.68 3.18 -6.19
N PHE A 72 4.86 2.96 -5.65
CA PHE A 72 5.03 2.59 -4.24
C PHE A 72 5.97 3.52 -3.50
N GLU A 73 6.14 4.73 -4.03
CA GLU A 73 7.10 5.68 -3.50
C GLU A 73 6.74 6.18 -2.09
N SER A 74 5.46 6.33 -1.79
CA SER A 74 5.02 6.85 -0.49
C SER A 74 3.65 6.28 -0.17
N ILE A 75 3.22 6.43 1.08
CA ILE A 75 1.88 6.02 1.48
C ILE A 75 0.84 6.76 0.64
N ASP A 76 1.05 8.06 0.39
CA ASP A 76 0.13 8.82 -0.45
C ASP A 76 0.04 8.25 -1.85
N GLN A 77 1.17 7.87 -2.44
CA GLN A 77 1.18 7.33 -3.80
C GLN A 77 0.52 5.95 -3.85
N ILE A 78 0.78 5.11 -2.86
CA ILE A 78 0.17 3.78 -2.78
C ILE A 78 -1.34 3.93 -2.63
N ASP A 79 -1.79 4.88 -1.80
CA ASP A 79 -3.21 5.14 -1.63
C ASP A 79 -3.86 5.48 -2.97
N ARG A 80 -3.25 6.37 -3.73
CA ARG A 80 -3.80 6.74 -5.05
C ARG A 80 -3.84 5.56 -5.99
N PHE A 81 -2.77 4.75 -5.98
CA PHE A 81 -2.69 3.58 -6.84
C PHE A 81 -3.76 2.55 -6.50
N VAL A 82 -3.89 2.22 -5.22
CA VAL A 82 -4.89 1.23 -4.78
C VAL A 82 -6.29 1.73 -5.04
N THR A 83 -6.55 3.01 -4.75
CA THR A 83 -7.87 3.60 -4.98
C THR A 83 -8.24 3.53 -6.45
N ALA A 84 -7.30 3.81 -7.35
CA ALA A 84 -7.56 3.73 -8.78
C ALA A 84 -7.86 2.30 -9.21
N LYS A 85 -7.14 1.32 -8.66
CA LYS A 85 -7.39 -0.08 -8.98
C LYS A 85 -8.77 -0.53 -8.49
N LEU A 86 -9.17 -0.09 -7.32
CA LEU A 86 -10.49 -0.42 -6.79
C LEU A 86 -11.58 0.17 -7.66
N LYS A 87 -11.39 1.37 -8.18
CA LYS A 87 -12.35 1.98 -9.06
C LYS A 87 -12.47 1.22 -10.37
N GLU A 88 -11.35 0.73 -10.90
CA GLU A 88 -11.37 -0.08 -12.11
C GLU A 88 -12.22 -1.32 -11.92
N ASN A 89 -12.09 -1.96 -10.75
CA ASN A 89 -12.88 -3.16 -10.46
C ASN A 89 -14.37 -2.84 -10.41
N GLU A 90 -14.73 -1.71 -9.82
CA GLU A 90 -16.14 -1.31 -9.78
C GLU A 90 -16.69 -1.07 -11.17
N GLU A 91 -15.91 -0.42 -12.02
CA GLU A 91 -16.35 -0.11 -13.38
C GLU A 91 -16.43 -1.36 -14.25
N ALA A 92 -15.55 -2.33 -13.97
CA ALA A 92 -15.53 -3.57 -14.73
C ALA A 92 -16.69 -4.49 -14.33
N ALA A 93 -17.20 -4.34 -13.14
CA ALA A 93 -18.32 -5.13 -12.69
C ALA A 93 -19.63 -4.63 -13.31
#